data_5b49355818f9829c9f687598976b439e
#
_entry.id   5b49355818f9829c9f687598976b439e
#
_cell.length_a   1.000
_cell.length_b   1.000
_cell.length_c   1.000
_cell.angle_alpha   90.00
_cell.angle_beta   90.00
_cell.angle_gamma   90.00
#
_symmetry.space_group_name_H-M   'P 1'
#
loop_
_entity.id
_entity.type
_entity.pdbx_description
1 polymer ?
#
loop_
_entity_poly.entity_id
_entity_poly.type
_entity_poly.pdbx_seq_one_letter_code
_entity_poly.pdbx_strand_id
1 'polypeptide(L)'
;MSYGGYPQAARNRAKAALKHKAEKGTSCGTSVGWARAKQLSSGSKLDLSTVKRTFSFLSRAKTYDQGKFTDANGKDICGSIMYAAWGGDSMKSWCESTINKAEGEKRAVGDTLKDKAEKHNESVDVAHKKTSKATLQKVFNRGVGAYKTNPGSVRPNVKSKEQWAFARVNSFLYALKNESWRGGKHDQDLFPKGHKLSSK
;
A
#
# COMPACT_ATOMS: atom_id res chain seq x y z
N MET A 1 5.02 -0.77 0.08
CA MET A 1 4.61 -2.19 -0.06
C MET A 1 4.45 -2.54 -1.51
N SER A 2 4.83 -3.76 -1.90
CA SER A 2 4.63 -4.27 -3.25
C SER A 2 3.80 -5.56 -3.17
N TYR A 3 2.87 -5.72 -4.12
CA TYR A 3 1.89 -6.79 -4.18
C TYR A 3 2.17 -7.67 -5.39
N GLY A 4 2.22 -8.98 -5.19
CA GLY A 4 2.39 -9.98 -6.23
C GLY A 4 1.35 -11.09 -6.07
N GLY A 5 1.52 -12.19 -6.84
CA GLY A 5 0.63 -13.34 -6.73
C GLY A 5 -0.76 -13.13 -7.35
N TYR A 6 -0.90 -12.17 -8.27
CA TYR A 6 -2.14 -12.06 -9.04
C TYR A 6 -2.35 -13.28 -9.96
N PRO A 7 -3.61 -13.60 -10.32
CA PRO A 7 -3.97 -14.85 -10.97
C PRO A 7 -3.21 -15.10 -12.28
N GLN A 8 -2.91 -16.37 -12.53
CA GLN A 8 -2.30 -16.79 -13.81
C GLN A 8 -3.19 -16.43 -15.01
N ALA A 9 -4.50 -16.45 -14.85
CA ALA A 9 -5.45 -16.01 -15.88
C ALA A 9 -5.23 -14.54 -16.29
N ALA A 10 -4.96 -13.63 -15.32
CA ALA A 10 -4.63 -12.24 -15.61
C ALA A 10 -3.33 -12.12 -16.42
N ARG A 11 -2.31 -12.88 -16.04
CA ARG A 11 -1.03 -12.94 -16.75
C ARG A 11 -1.19 -13.46 -18.18
N ASN A 12 -1.99 -14.51 -18.34
CA ASN A 12 -2.26 -15.12 -19.65
C ASN A 12 -3.03 -14.15 -20.57
N ARG A 13 -3.99 -13.40 -20.04
CA ARG A 13 -4.69 -12.35 -20.81
C ARG A 13 -3.73 -11.26 -21.29
N ALA A 14 -2.85 -10.77 -20.42
CA ALA A 14 -1.83 -9.79 -20.79
C ALA A 14 -0.87 -10.35 -21.86
N LYS A 15 -0.45 -11.62 -21.75
CA LYS A 15 0.37 -12.31 -22.78
C LYS A 15 -0.37 -12.41 -24.11
N ALA A 16 -1.65 -12.76 -24.11
CA ALA A 16 -2.47 -12.85 -25.33
C ALA A 16 -2.57 -11.51 -26.06
N ALA A 17 -2.77 -10.40 -25.32
CA ALA A 17 -2.77 -9.07 -25.92
C ALA A 17 -1.40 -8.66 -26.49
N LEU A 18 -0.29 -8.99 -25.80
CA LEU A 18 1.07 -8.76 -26.31
C LEU A 18 1.35 -9.57 -27.58
N LYS A 19 0.91 -10.85 -27.60
CA LYS A 19 1.03 -11.70 -28.78
C LYS A 19 0.26 -11.13 -29.97
N HIS A 20 -1.01 -10.74 -29.76
CA HIS A 20 -1.82 -10.10 -30.79
C HIS A 20 -1.12 -8.83 -31.35
N LYS A 21 -0.56 -7.99 -30.46
CA LYS A 21 0.21 -6.82 -30.88
C LYS A 21 1.41 -7.17 -31.76
N ALA A 22 2.15 -8.21 -31.39
CA ALA A 22 3.34 -8.63 -32.13
C ALA A 22 2.98 -9.20 -33.52
N GLU A 23 1.89 -9.95 -33.61
CA GLU A 23 1.45 -10.61 -34.85
C GLU A 23 0.68 -9.70 -35.82
N LYS A 24 -0.12 -8.76 -35.30
CA LYS A 24 -1.02 -7.92 -36.10
C LYS A 24 -0.58 -6.46 -36.21
N GLY A 25 0.41 -6.03 -35.44
CA GLY A 25 0.90 -4.65 -35.48
C GLY A 25 -0.16 -3.63 -35.06
N THR A 26 -1.03 -3.96 -34.09
CA THR A 26 -2.16 -3.12 -33.68
C THR A 26 -1.77 -1.70 -33.26
N SER A 27 -2.51 -0.72 -33.70
CA SER A 27 -2.41 0.69 -33.27
C SER A 27 -3.17 0.97 -31.96
N CYS A 28 -3.88 -0.01 -31.40
CA CYS A 28 -4.65 0.12 -30.18
C CYS A 28 -3.79 0.44 -28.97
N GLY A 29 -4.31 1.29 -28.09
CA GLY A 29 -3.73 1.57 -26.78
C GLY A 29 -2.58 2.58 -26.78
N THR A 30 -2.04 2.80 -25.58
CA THR A 30 -0.95 3.74 -25.31
C THR A 30 0.31 3.00 -24.89
N SER A 31 1.46 3.69 -24.89
CA SER A 31 2.72 3.16 -24.36
C SER A 31 2.58 2.68 -22.91
N VAL A 32 1.82 3.40 -22.07
CA VAL A 32 1.52 3.03 -20.68
C VAL A 32 0.73 1.73 -20.60
N GLY A 33 -0.28 1.54 -21.46
CA GLY A 33 -1.07 0.30 -21.52
C GLY A 33 -0.20 -0.90 -21.86
N TRP A 34 0.67 -0.77 -22.83
CA TRP A 34 1.57 -1.85 -23.25
C TRP A 34 2.69 -2.11 -22.25
N ALA A 35 3.21 -1.08 -21.56
CA ALA A 35 4.13 -1.27 -20.45
C ALA A 35 3.46 -2.07 -19.30
N ARG A 36 2.18 -1.80 -19.03
CA ARG A 36 1.40 -2.58 -18.05
C ARG A 36 1.24 -4.04 -18.49
N ALA A 37 0.92 -4.30 -19.74
CA ALA A 37 0.82 -5.66 -20.27
C ALA A 37 2.13 -6.44 -20.08
N LYS A 38 3.28 -5.83 -20.37
CA LYS A 38 4.60 -6.44 -20.14
C LYS A 38 4.84 -6.73 -18.66
N GLN A 39 4.55 -5.78 -17.77
CA GLN A 39 4.70 -5.94 -16.33
C GLN A 39 3.82 -7.08 -15.78
N LEU A 40 2.55 -7.17 -16.21
CA LEU A 40 1.65 -8.23 -15.79
C LEU A 40 2.06 -9.60 -16.34
N SER A 41 2.45 -9.68 -17.61
CA SER A 41 2.87 -10.93 -18.25
C SER A 41 4.09 -11.56 -17.58
N SER A 42 5.02 -10.74 -17.08
CA SER A 42 6.21 -11.18 -16.35
C SER A 42 5.93 -11.60 -14.89
N GLY A 43 4.78 -11.25 -14.33
CA GLY A 43 4.47 -11.50 -12.92
C GLY A 43 5.14 -10.54 -11.93
N SER A 44 5.64 -9.41 -12.40
CA SER A 44 6.30 -8.40 -11.56
C SER A 44 5.38 -7.86 -10.47
N LYS A 45 5.93 -7.63 -9.27
CA LYS A 45 5.17 -7.03 -8.16
C LYS A 45 4.74 -5.60 -8.49
N LEU A 46 3.55 -5.24 -8.02
CA LEU A 46 2.93 -3.92 -8.21
C LEU A 46 2.91 -3.15 -6.89
N ASP A 47 3.12 -1.84 -6.92
CA ASP A 47 2.81 -0.99 -5.77
C ASP A 47 1.29 -0.75 -5.65
N LEU A 48 0.83 -0.26 -4.50
CA LEU A 48 -0.59 -0.04 -4.25
C LEU A 48 -1.19 1.01 -5.21
N SER A 49 -0.44 2.03 -5.60
CA SER A 49 -0.90 3.06 -6.53
C SER A 49 -1.17 2.45 -7.90
N THR A 50 -0.30 1.56 -8.34
CA THR A 50 -0.46 0.79 -9.57
C THR A 50 -1.65 -0.16 -9.51
N VAL A 51 -1.85 -0.87 -8.38
CA VAL A 51 -3.03 -1.73 -8.17
C VAL A 51 -4.32 -0.90 -8.28
N LYS A 52 -4.40 0.25 -7.61
CA LYS A 52 -5.55 1.16 -7.68
C LYS A 52 -5.81 1.69 -9.10
N ARG A 53 -4.77 2.09 -9.82
CA ARG A 53 -4.89 2.54 -11.23
C ARG A 53 -5.39 1.41 -12.13
N THR A 54 -4.87 0.19 -11.94
CA THR A 54 -5.29 -0.99 -12.69
C THR A 54 -6.76 -1.30 -12.45
N PHE A 55 -7.20 -1.30 -11.18
CA PHE A 55 -8.61 -1.47 -10.82
C PHE A 55 -9.51 -0.41 -11.46
N SER A 56 -9.13 0.87 -11.34
CA SER A 56 -9.88 1.99 -11.90
C SER A 56 -10.02 1.89 -13.43
N PHE A 57 -8.95 1.53 -14.13
CA PHE A 57 -8.99 1.31 -15.58
C PHE A 57 -9.93 0.16 -15.94
N LEU A 58 -9.74 -1.02 -15.34
CA LEU A 58 -10.53 -2.22 -15.64
C LEU A 58 -12.02 -2.03 -15.31
N SER A 59 -12.34 -1.26 -14.26
CA SER A 59 -13.74 -0.96 -13.91
C SER A 59 -14.46 -0.15 -14.98
N ARG A 60 -13.78 0.79 -15.63
CA ARG A 60 -14.35 1.59 -16.73
C ARG A 60 -14.28 0.85 -18.06
N ALA A 61 -13.20 0.12 -18.32
CA ALA A 61 -12.95 -0.50 -19.61
C ALA A 61 -13.77 -1.79 -19.85
N LYS A 62 -14.40 -2.36 -18.81
CA LYS A 62 -15.22 -3.57 -18.91
C LYS A 62 -16.33 -3.45 -19.97
N THR A 63 -16.95 -2.29 -20.09
CA THR A 63 -18.02 -2.04 -21.05
C THR A 63 -17.59 -2.14 -22.52
N TYR A 64 -16.28 -2.01 -22.78
CA TYR A 64 -15.71 -2.10 -24.14
C TYR A 64 -15.14 -3.49 -24.46
N ASP A 65 -15.17 -4.44 -23.50
CA ASP A 65 -14.71 -5.81 -23.70
C ASP A 65 -15.80 -6.63 -24.38
N GLN A 66 -15.56 -7.07 -25.62
CA GLN A 66 -16.41 -7.96 -26.40
C GLN A 66 -15.95 -9.43 -26.35
N GLY A 67 -14.94 -9.75 -25.53
CA GLY A 67 -14.40 -11.11 -25.38
C GLY A 67 -13.52 -11.60 -26.52
N LYS A 68 -13.37 -10.82 -27.60
CA LYS A 68 -12.54 -11.13 -28.78
C LYS A 68 -11.71 -9.92 -29.20
N PHE A 69 -10.58 -10.14 -29.88
CA PHE A 69 -9.65 -9.06 -30.27
C PHE A 69 -9.96 -8.44 -31.63
N THR A 70 -10.65 -9.16 -32.49
CA THR A 70 -11.04 -8.69 -33.82
C THR A 70 -12.52 -8.88 -34.07
N ASP A 71 -13.13 -8.00 -34.87
CA ASP A 71 -14.49 -8.13 -35.36
C ASP A 71 -14.57 -9.18 -36.51
N ALA A 72 -15.75 -9.31 -37.12
CA ALA A 72 -15.98 -10.22 -38.22
C ALA A 72 -15.17 -9.86 -39.48
N ASN A 73 -14.74 -8.60 -39.62
CA ASN A 73 -13.96 -8.11 -40.74
C ASN A 73 -12.45 -8.13 -40.47
N GLY A 74 -12.03 -8.69 -39.35
CA GLY A 74 -10.62 -8.75 -38.93
C GLY A 74 -10.07 -7.45 -38.33
N LYS A 75 -10.92 -6.43 -38.11
CA LYS A 75 -10.52 -5.13 -37.51
C LYS A 75 -10.38 -5.27 -36.01
N ASP A 76 -9.34 -4.65 -35.45
CA ASP A 76 -9.04 -4.67 -34.01
C ASP A 76 -10.17 -4.03 -33.18
N ILE A 77 -10.57 -4.74 -32.11
CA ILE A 77 -11.46 -4.25 -31.06
C ILE A 77 -10.60 -3.73 -29.92
N CYS A 78 -10.19 -2.48 -30.00
CA CYS A 78 -9.26 -1.85 -29.07
C CYS A 78 -9.67 -1.97 -27.59
N GLY A 79 -10.98 -1.91 -27.31
CA GLY A 79 -11.49 -2.10 -25.95
C GLY A 79 -11.13 -3.46 -25.38
N SER A 80 -11.38 -4.54 -26.12
CA SER A 80 -11.06 -5.91 -25.69
C SER A 80 -9.55 -6.14 -25.60
N ILE A 81 -8.77 -5.65 -26.56
CA ILE A 81 -7.32 -5.77 -26.56
C ILE A 81 -6.75 -5.08 -25.31
N MET A 82 -7.17 -3.86 -25.02
CA MET A 82 -6.68 -3.12 -23.86
C MET A 82 -7.20 -3.70 -22.54
N TYR A 83 -8.43 -4.17 -22.49
CA TYR A 83 -8.95 -4.86 -21.31
C TYR A 83 -8.12 -6.11 -20.97
N ALA A 84 -7.78 -6.90 -21.98
CA ALA A 84 -6.91 -8.06 -21.84
C ALA A 84 -5.47 -7.68 -21.47
N ALA A 85 -4.90 -6.63 -22.07
CA ALA A 85 -3.57 -6.10 -21.79
C ALA A 85 -3.40 -5.72 -20.30
N TRP A 86 -4.47 -5.30 -19.64
CA TRP A 86 -4.51 -4.97 -18.23
C TRP A 86 -4.98 -6.15 -17.36
N GLY A 87 -5.10 -7.37 -17.91
CA GLY A 87 -5.35 -8.61 -17.20
C GLY A 87 -6.80 -9.04 -17.03
N GLY A 88 -7.76 -8.25 -17.53
CA GLY A 88 -9.19 -8.59 -17.56
C GLY A 88 -9.84 -8.75 -16.19
N ASP A 89 -10.97 -9.49 -16.14
CA ASP A 89 -11.79 -9.67 -14.93
C ASP A 89 -11.02 -10.26 -13.75
N SER A 90 -10.16 -11.25 -13.99
CA SER A 90 -9.38 -11.86 -12.91
C SER A 90 -8.41 -10.89 -12.25
N MET A 91 -7.82 -9.97 -13.02
CA MET A 91 -6.98 -8.91 -12.47
C MET A 91 -7.81 -7.86 -11.72
N LYS A 92 -8.99 -7.51 -12.24
CA LYS A 92 -9.91 -6.57 -11.59
C LYS A 92 -10.28 -7.07 -10.19
N SER A 93 -10.75 -8.32 -10.08
CA SER A 93 -11.14 -8.92 -8.79
C SER A 93 -9.96 -9.01 -7.81
N TRP A 94 -8.78 -9.39 -8.29
CA TRP A 94 -7.58 -9.41 -7.46
C TRP A 94 -7.19 -8.01 -6.96
N CYS A 95 -7.27 -6.99 -7.82
CA CYS A 95 -7.00 -5.60 -7.43
C CYS A 95 -7.97 -5.15 -6.33
N GLU A 96 -9.26 -5.42 -6.49
CA GLU A 96 -10.30 -5.07 -5.52
C GLU A 96 -10.02 -5.69 -4.15
N SER A 97 -9.78 -7.00 -4.11
CA SER A 97 -9.44 -7.72 -2.87
C SER A 97 -8.17 -7.16 -2.22
N THR A 98 -7.14 -6.85 -3.02
CA THR A 98 -5.87 -6.30 -2.54
C THR A 98 -6.05 -4.89 -1.95
N ILE A 99 -6.87 -4.04 -2.58
CA ILE A 99 -7.20 -2.69 -2.09
C ILE A 99 -7.96 -2.79 -0.77
N ASN A 100 -9.01 -3.61 -0.71
CA ASN A 100 -9.84 -3.79 0.49
C ASN A 100 -9.00 -4.29 1.68
N LYS A 101 -8.11 -5.25 1.45
CA LYS A 101 -7.17 -5.74 2.47
C LYS A 101 -6.24 -4.63 2.96
N ALA A 102 -5.61 -3.88 2.06
CA ALA A 102 -4.69 -2.81 2.41
C ALA A 102 -5.37 -1.66 3.17
N GLU A 103 -6.62 -1.35 2.82
CA GLU A 103 -7.43 -0.33 3.52
C GLU A 103 -7.92 -0.82 4.87
N GLY A 104 -8.29 -2.10 4.98
CA GLY A 104 -8.64 -2.73 6.25
C GLY A 104 -7.47 -2.72 7.24
N GLU A 105 -6.26 -3.12 6.80
CA GLU A 105 -5.05 -3.07 7.61
C GLU A 105 -4.74 -1.63 8.10
N LYS A 106 -4.87 -0.64 7.22
CA LYS A 106 -4.65 0.78 7.56
C LYS A 106 -5.67 1.28 8.60
N ARG A 107 -6.92 0.86 8.48
CA ARG A 107 -7.99 1.22 9.42
C ARG A 107 -7.74 0.62 10.80
N ALA A 108 -7.44 -0.67 10.87
CA ALA A 108 -7.14 -1.37 12.11
C ALA A 108 -5.95 -0.76 12.87
N VAL A 109 -4.87 -0.37 12.16
CA VAL A 109 -3.75 0.37 12.76
C VAL A 109 -4.24 1.71 13.32
N GLY A 110 -5.06 2.43 12.56
CA GLY A 110 -5.60 3.74 12.96
C GLY A 110 -6.47 3.65 14.23
N ASP A 111 -7.28 2.62 14.36
CA ASP A 111 -8.14 2.40 15.51
C ASP A 111 -7.31 2.05 16.74
N THR A 112 -6.32 1.15 16.61
CA THR A 112 -5.38 0.83 17.69
C THR A 112 -4.61 2.06 18.19
N LEU A 113 -4.19 2.97 17.30
CA LEU A 113 -3.48 4.19 17.69
C LEU A 113 -4.42 5.20 18.38
N LYS A 114 -5.69 5.25 18.00
CA LYS A 114 -6.71 6.05 18.66
C LYS A 114 -6.90 5.57 20.10
N ASP A 115 -7.15 4.28 20.29
CA ASP A 115 -7.34 3.67 21.63
C ASP A 115 -6.12 3.89 22.53
N LYS A 116 -4.90 3.77 21.98
CA LYS A 116 -3.66 4.04 22.74
C LYS A 116 -3.54 5.49 23.17
N ALA A 117 -3.93 6.45 22.31
CA ALA A 117 -3.90 7.87 22.66
C ALA A 117 -4.92 8.19 23.77
N GLU A 118 -6.14 7.67 23.66
CA GLU A 118 -7.21 7.87 24.64
C GLU A 118 -6.82 7.30 26.00
N LYS A 119 -6.46 6.03 26.09
CA LYS A 119 -5.99 5.38 27.35
C LYS A 119 -4.78 6.08 27.97
N HIS A 120 -3.84 6.57 27.14
CA HIS A 120 -2.72 7.33 27.65
C HIS A 120 -3.16 8.65 28.26
N ASN A 121 -4.02 9.40 27.56
CA ASN A 121 -4.51 10.69 28.01
C ASN A 121 -5.38 10.61 29.28
N GLU A 122 -6.09 9.51 29.49
CA GLU A 122 -6.82 9.19 30.73
C GLU A 122 -5.87 8.94 31.91
N SER A 123 -4.66 8.46 31.63
CA SER A 123 -3.65 8.12 32.63
C SER A 123 -2.71 9.27 33.03
N VAL A 124 -2.92 10.48 32.47
CA VAL A 124 -2.10 11.68 32.71
C VAL A 124 -2.97 12.93 32.81
N ASP A 125 -2.73 13.74 33.84
CA ASP A 125 -3.55 14.96 34.10
C ASP A 125 -2.94 16.21 33.43
N VAL A 126 -1.63 16.18 33.14
CA VAL A 126 -0.88 17.35 32.70
C VAL A 126 -0.94 17.48 31.16
N ALA A 127 -1.29 18.67 30.68
CA ALA A 127 -1.53 18.93 29.25
C ALA A 127 -0.30 18.61 28.36
N HIS A 128 0.92 18.95 28.79
CA HIS A 128 2.14 18.66 28.03
C HIS A 128 2.56 17.19 28.02
N LYS A 129 1.83 16.32 28.73
CA LYS A 129 1.97 14.85 28.68
C LYS A 129 0.89 14.17 27.83
N LYS A 130 -0.09 14.92 27.30
CA LYS A 130 -1.14 14.38 26.44
C LYS A 130 -0.68 14.26 24.98
N THR A 131 -1.28 13.37 24.24
CA THR A 131 -0.98 13.13 22.83
C THR A 131 -2.23 12.93 21.98
N SER A 132 -2.07 12.85 20.68
CA SER A 132 -3.17 12.62 19.75
C SER A 132 -2.90 11.39 18.87
N LYS A 133 -3.97 10.81 18.29
CA LYS A 133 -3.87 9.80 17.22
C LYS A 133 -2.92 10.27 16.11
N ALA A 134 -3.01 11.52 15.69
CA ALA A 134 -2.18 12.08 14.62
C ALA A 134 -0.68 12.06 14.97
N THR A 135 -0.32 12.38 16.22
CA THR A 135 1.06 12.30 16.71
C THR A 135 1.53 10.85 16.74
N LEU A 136 0.73 9.94 17.30
CA LEU A 136 1.09 8.51 17.33
C LEU A 136 1.19 7.90 15.93
N GLN A 137 0.40 8.36 14.96
CA GLN A 137 0.53 7.94 13.55
C GLN A 137 1.89 8.36 12.96
N LYS A 138 2.39 9.56 13.29
CA LYS A 138 3.74 10.00 12.85
C LYS A 138 4.83 9.12 13.45
N VAL A 139 4.76 8.83 14.76
CA VAL A 139 5.70 7.91 15.45
C VAL A 139 5.66 6.53 14.81
N PHE A 140 4.47 5.98 14.56
CA PHE A 140 4.25 4.69 13.91
C PHE A 140 4.89 4.65 12.51
N ASN A 141 4.62 5.66 11.68
CA ASN A 141 5.17 5.74 10.32
C ASN A 141 6.70 5.80 10.32
N ARG A 142 7.31 6.54 11.26
CA ARG A 142 8.77 6.55 11.47
C ARG A 142 9.29 5.19 11.89
N GLY A 143 8.55 4.46 12.73
CA GLY A 143 8.86 3.07 13.11
C GLY A 143 8.87 2.14 11.90
N VAL A 144 7.85 2.21 11.03
CA VAL A 144 7.81 1.46 9.76
C VAL A 144 8.98 1.81 8.85
N GLY A 145 9.32 3.10 8.75
CA GLY A 145 10.49 3.56 7.98
C GLY A 145 11.79 2.97 8.52
N ALA A 146 12.04 3.09 9.83
CA ALA A 146 13.26 2.59 10.48
C ALA A 146 13.42 1.07 10.32
N TYR A 147 12.34 0.28 10.40
CA TYR A 147 12.37 -1.16 10.14
C TYR A 147 12.90 -1.51 8.75
N LYS A 148 12.57 -0.67 7.76
CA LYS A 148 12.98 -0.90 6.35
C LYS A 148 14.42 -0.47 6.08
N THR A 149 14.83 0.66 6.67
CA THR A 149 16.12 1.31 6.36
C THR A 149 17.26 0.81 7.24
N ASN A 150 16.97 0.28 8.43
CA ASN A 150 17.98 -0.23 9.35
C ASN A 150 17.57 -1.59 9.96
N PRO A 151 17.55 -2.66 9.16
CA PRO A 151 17.17 -4.00 9.62
C PRO A 151 18.09 -4.54 10.71
N GLY A 152 19.37 -4.11 10.77
CA GLY A 152 20.33 -4.51 11.78
C GLY A 152 19.99 -4.02 13.19
N SER A 153 19.15 -2.99 13.34
CA SER A 153 18.67 -2.52 14.64
C SER A 153 17.44 -3.26 15.17
N VAL A 154 16.84 -4.11 14.34
CA VAL A 154 15.63 -4.85 14.68
C VAL A 154 15.99 -6.09 15.50
N ARG A 155 15.41 -6.22 16.70
CA ARG A 155 15.64 -7.39 17.56
C ARG A 155 15.17 -8.68 16.86
N PRO A 156 15.85 -9.83 17.03
CA PRO A 156 15.53 -11.09 16.36
C PRO A 156 14.09 -11.60 16.57
N ASN A 157 13.46 -11.24 17.69
CA ASN A 157 12.09 -11.63 18.03
C ASN A 157 11.00 -10.77 17.38
N VAL A 158 11.38 -9.70 16.68
CA VAL A 158 10.43 -8.81 15.96
C VAL A 158 10.19 -9.36 14.57
N LYS A 159 8.96 -9.84 14.31
CA LYS A 159 8.59 -10.55 13.08
C LYS A 159 7.95 -9.66 12.03
N SER A 160 7.54 -8.43 12.36
CA SER A 160 6.90 -7.52 11.40
C SER A 160 7.24 -6.05 11.65
N LYS A 161 7.13 -5.25 10.59
CA LYS A 161 7.30 -3.80 10.66
C LYS A 161 6.25 -3.13 11.55
N GLU A 162 5.04 -3.69 11.60
CA GLU A 162 3.96 -3.21 12.45
C GLU A 162 4.30 -3.43 13.93
N GLN A 163 4.80 -4.62 14.28
CA GLN A 163 5.25 -4.94 15.63
C GLN A 163 6.36 -3.97 16.09
N TRP A 164 7.35 -3.70 15.22
CA TRP A 164 8.40 -2.72 15.48
C TRP A 164 7.86 -1.32 15.67
N ALA A 165 6.96 -0.89 14.77
CA ALA A 165 6.36 0.44 14.84
C ALA A 165 5.50 0.64 16.09
N PHE A 166 4.73 -0.36 16.52
CA PHE A 166 4.00 -0.31 17.79
C PHE A 166 4.92 -0.31 19.01
N ALA A 167 6.04 -1.03 18.96
CA ALA A 167 7.04 -0.96 20.03
C ALA A 167 7.62 0.46 20.17
N ARG A 168 7.88 1.15 19.05
CA ARG A 168 8.28 2.56 19.04
C ARG A 168 7.20 3.49 19.59
N VAL A 169 5.93 3.27 19.23
CA VAL A 169 4.79 4.03 19.81
C VAL A 169 4.72 3.82 21.32
N ASN A 170 4.85 2.58 21.81
CA ASN A 170 4.83 2.29 23.25
C ASN A 170 6.02 2.96 23.99
N SER A 171 7.20 2.97 23.38
CA SER A 171 8.39 3.67 23.92
C SER A 171 8.15 5.19 23.98
N PHE A 172 7.55 5.77 22.96
CA PHE A 172 7.17 7.18 22.93
C PHE A 172 6.17 7.54 24.04
N LEU A 173 5.10 6.74 24.20
CA LEU A 173 4.10 6.94 25.26
C LEU A 173 4.71 6.82 26.65
N TYR A 174 5.63 5.87 26.85
CA TYR A 174 6.37 5.75 28.11
C TYR A 174 7.18 7.01 28.40
N ALA A 175 7.96 7.48 27.42
CA ALA A 175 8.78 8.67 27.58
C ALA A 175 7.94 9.94 27.82
N LEU A 176 6.77 10.04 27.15
CA LEU A 176 5.82 11.14 27.33
C LEU A 176 5.23 11.18 28.75
N LYS A 177 4.93 10.02 29.34
CA LYS A 177 4.38 9.92 30.69
C LYS A 177 5.44 10.18 31.77
N ASN A 178 6.61 9.54 31.62
CA ASN A 178 7.63 9.45 32.68
C ASN A 178 8.75 10.47 32.53
N GLU A 179 8.75 11.28 31.46
CA GLU A 179 9.81 12.26 31.16
C GLU A 179 11.22 11.67 31.15
N SER A 180 11.32 10.39 30.83
CA SER A 180 12.55 9.62 30.77
C SER A 180 12.48 8.53 29.70
N TRP A 181 13.64 8.16 29.14
CA TRP A 181 13.74 7.13 28.12
C TRP A 181 14.03 5.75 28.75
N ARG A 182 13.43 4.68 28.20
CA ARG A 182 13.80 3.28 28.48
C ARG A 182 14.90 2.75 27.55
N GLY A 183 15.29 3.51 26.56
CA GLY A 183 16.22 3.10 25.51
C GLY A 183 16.70 4.31 24.72
N GLY A 184 16.92 4.14 23.42
CA GLY A 184 17.37 5.22 22.56
C GLY A 184 16.38 6.39 22.47
N LYS A 185 16.91 7.59 22.36
CA LYS A 185 16.14 8.82 22.14
C LYS A 185 15.57 8.83 20.71
N HIS A 186 14.29 9.10 20.56
CA HIS A 186 13.62 9.19 19.25
C HIS A 186 12.41 10.13 19.32
N ASP A 187 12.02 10.70 18.17
CA ASP A 187 10.81 11.50 18.00
C ASP A 187 10.67 12.72 18.94
N GLN A 188 11.82 13.33 19.35
CA GLN A 188 11.85 14.48 20.27
C GLN A 188 11.05 15.68 19.75
N ASP A 189 10.99 15.85 18.45
CA ASP A 189 10.21 16.88 17.76
C ASP A 189 8.68 16.65 17.80
N LEU A 190 8.23 15.47 18.20
CA LEU A 190 6.82 15.13 18.31
C LEU A 190 6.26 15.29 19.73
N PHE A 191 7.11 15.55 20.73
CA PHE A 191 6.65 15.88 22.08
C PHE A 191 5.95 17.25 22.09
N PRO A 192 4.94 17.43 22.93
CA PRO A 192 4.30 18.74 23.13
C PRO A 192 5.29 19.81 23.56
N LYS A 193 5.00 21.06 23.23
CA LYS A 193 5.76 22.22 23.74
C LYS A 193 5.67 22.25 25.28
N GLY A 194 6.80 22.48 25.94
CA GLY A 194 6.89 22.47 27.41
C GLY A 194 7.11 21.10 28.03
N HIS A 195 7.13 20.01 27.23
CA HIS A 195 7.54 18.70 27.74
C HIS A 195 9.06 18.63 27.91
N LYS A 196 9.56 18.04 29.01
CA LYS A 196 10.99 17.95 29.35
C LYS A 196 11.89 17.37 28.26
N LEU A 197 11.35 16.42 27.46
CA LEU A 197 12.09 15.74 26.41
C LEU A 197 11.84 16.36 25.02
N SER A 198 11.09 17.45 24.92
CA SER A 198 10.81 18.13 23.65
C SER A 198 12.06 18.81 23.10
N SER A 199 12.23 18.74 21.78
CA SER A 199 13.26 19.53 21.06
C SER A 199 12.72 20.86 20.51
N LYS A 200 11.53 21.29 20.95
CA LYS A 200 10.85 22.54 20.52
C LYS A 200 11.05 23.63 21.53
#